data_f9372d76d487432f2ad7992e9c80e476
#
_entry.id   f9372d76d487432f2ad7992e9c80e476
#
_cell.length_a   1.000
_cell.length_b   1.000
_cell.length_c   1.000
_cell.angle_alpha   90.00
_cell.angle_beta   90.00
_cell.angle_gamma   90.00
#
_symmetry.space_group_name_H-M   'P 1'
#
loop_
_entity.id
_entity.type
_entity.pdbx_description
1 polymer ?
#
loop_
_entity_poly.entity_id
_entity_poly.type
_entity_poly.pdbx_seq_one_letter_code
_entity_poly.pdbx_strand_id
1 'polypeptide(L)'
;MYAYGPVPSRRLGRSLGVSPIPPKTCSYNCIYCQLGQTGRVQVRRESFYPKEDILSDIGKAVKVINSANIDYITFVGDGEPTLCKDLGWLIGKCKQQWQIPVAVITNGSLLFMKDVRQDLESSDVVLPTLDAGSEDVFRTLNRPHGSIGFEEMLQGQVDFRKEYSGKIWLEVMLVKDVNDSDKSLMEINDAIKQVKPDRIYISVPIRPPAKPGVRPPEPGRIIRAHEIFGTILDLTDYESGEFGFDNYPDARTAITEICSRHPLREEQARDIELRFSESGNIDSMLSDGSLVRVEYQNMPYLLPAKFIGILSK
;
A
#
# COMPACT_ATOMS: atom_id res chain seq x y z
N MET A 1 10.35 -10.29 -10.14
CA MET A 1 9.15 -9.74 -10.82
C MET A 1 8.82 -8.40 -10.18
N TYR A 2 8.71 -7.34 -11.00
CA TYR A 2 8.38 -5.98 -10.54
C TYR A 2 6.88 -5.69 -10.64
N ALA A 3 6.23 -6.24 -11.68
CA ALA A 3 4.78 -6.13 -11.89
C ALA A 3 4.07 -7.39 -11.38
N TYR A 4 2.93 -7.22 -10.71
CA TYR A 4 2.16 -8.31 -10.12
C TYR A 4 0.65 -8.04 -10.16
N GLY A 5 -0.14 -9.10 -10.13
CA GLY A 5 -1.59 -9.02 -10.22
C GLY A 5 -2.12 -9.28 -11.63
N PRO A 6 -3.31 -8.73 -12.01
CA PRO A 6 -4.04 -7.69 -11.29
C PRO A 6 -4.57 -8.14 -9.94
N VAL A 7 -4.52 -7.21 -8.97
CA VAL A 7 -5.10 -7.41 -7.63
C VAL A 7 -6.43 -6.68 -7.54
N PRO A 8 -7.46 -7.27 -6.94
CA PRO A 8 -8.71 -6.56 -6.68
C PRO A 8 -8.45 -5.45 -5.66
N SER A 9 -8.56 -4.20 -6.10
CA SER A 9 -8.37 -3.04 -5.26
C SER A 9 -9.71 -2.39 -4.96
N ARG A 10 -10.03 -2.18 -3.68
CA ARG A 10 -11.24 -1.47 -3.25
C ARG A 10 -11.31 -0.02 -3.74
N ARG A 11 -10.17 0.55 -4.13
CA ARG A 11 -10.04 1.95 -4.60
C ARG A 11 -9.87 2.06 -6.10
N LEU A 12 -9.18 1.11 -6.70
CA LEU A 12 -8.64 1.21 -8.06
C LEU A 12 -9.13 0.07 -8.98
N GLY A 13 -10.09 -0.74 -8.55
CA GLY A 13 -10.60 -1.84 -9.36
C GLY A 13 -9.52 -2.91 -9.62
N ARG A 14 -9.38 -3.37 -10.85
CA ARG A 14 -8.36 -4.35 -11.27
C ARG A 14 -7.02 -3.64 -11.45
N SER A 15 -6.20 -3.68 -10.41
CA SER A 15 -4.95 -2.94 -10.31
C SER A 15 -3.75 -3.81 -10.65
N LEU A 16 -3.01 -3.46 -11.69
CA LEU A 16 -1.69 -4.01 -11.94
C LEU A 16 -0.68 -3.30 -11.03
N GLY A 17 -0.23 -3.99 -9.98
CA GLY A 17 0.74 -3.45 -9.03
C GLY A 17 2.16 -3.45 -9.59
N VAL A 18 2.91 -2.38 -9.33
CA VAL A 18 4.33 -2.25 -9.71
C VAL A 18 5.14 -1.81 -8.51
N SER A 19 6.14 -2.62 -8.11
CA SER A 19 7.08 -2.27 -7.05
C SER A 19 8.44 -1.86 -7.66
N PRO A 20 8.76 -0.55 -7.69
CA PRO A 20 10.03 -0.07 -8.24
C PRO A 20 11.18 -0.06 -7.22
N ILE A 21 10.96 -0.63 -6.04
CA ILE A 21 11.87 -0.61 -4.90
C ILE A 21 12.05 -1.99 -4.27
N PRO A 22 13.16 -2.26 -3.59
CA PRO A 22 13.36 -3.49 -2.83
C PRO A 22 12.37 -3.63 -1.67
N PRO A 23 12.04 -4.86 -1.27
CA PRO A 23 11.19 -5.10 -0.10
C PRO A 23 11.68 -4.37 1.15
N LYS A 24 10.75 -3.79 1.91
CA LYS A 24 11.00 -3.09 3.18
C LYS A 24 11.88 -1.84 3.06
N THR A 25 11.95 -1.25 1.86
CA THR A 25 12.57 0.06 1.62
C THR A 25 11.51 1.14 1.81
N CYS A 26 11.55 1.84 2.94
CA CYS A 26 10.52 2.80 3.32
C CYS A 26 11.10 3.94 4.16
N SER A 27 10.45 5.09 4.13
CA SER A 27 10.73 6.25 4.99
C SER A 27 9.99 6.19 6.33
N TYR A 28 9.06 5.23 6.49
CA TYR A 28 8.29 4.95 7.69
C TYR A 28 8.49 3.52 8.18
N ASN A 29 8.16 3.29 9.47
CA ASN A 29 8.04 1.98 10.10
C ASN A 29 6.69 1.87 10.83
N CYS A 30 5.59 2.05 10.09
CA CYS A 30 4.23 2.10 10.63
C CYS A 30 3.91 0.85 11.45
N ILE A 31 3.28 1.04 12.61
CA ILE A 31 2.94 -0.07 13.51
C ILE A 31 1.92 -1.04 12.90
N TYR A 32 1.09 -0.57 11.97
CA TYR A 32 0.04 -1.33 11.27
C TYR A 32 0.50 -1.98 9.96
N CYS A 33 1.76 -1.78 9.54
CA CYS A 33 2.22 -2.22 8.22
C CYS A 33 2.06 -3.73 8.03
N GLN A 34 1.28 -4.13 7.01
CA GLN A 34 1.05 -5.54 6.67
C GLN A 34 2.30 -6.28 6.16
N LEU A 35 3.32 -5.52 5.73
CA LEU A 35 4.60 -6.07 5.29
C LEU A 35 5.58 -6.30 6.46
N GLY A 36 5.12 -6.11 7.70
CA GLY A 36 5.95 -6.22 8.90
C GLY A 36 6.82 -4.97 9.14
N GLN A 37 7.80 -5.06 10.04
CA GLN A 37 8.65 -3.94 10.41
C GLN A 37 9.67 -3.57 9.31
N THR A 38 9.92 -2.27 9.16
CA THR A 38 10.99 -1.76 8.30
C THR A 38 12.32 -1.83 9.05
N GLY A 39 13.26 -2.62 8.54
CA GLY A 39 14.54 -2.82 9.23
C GLY A 39 15.42 -1.55 9.23
N ARG A 40 15.40 -0.79 8.13
CA ARG A 40 16.11 0.48 7.98
C ARG A 40 15.21 1.49 7.29
N VAL A 41 14.76 2.49 8.03
CA VAL A 41 14.04 3.63 7.43
C VAL A 41 15.04 4.57 6.75
N GLN A 42 14.70 5.07 5.56
CA GLN A 42 15.55 5.96 4.78
C GLN A 42 14.73 7.02 4.05
N VAL A 43 15.41 8.13 3.72
CA VAL A 43 14.86 9.24 2.92
C VAL A 43 15.64 9.45 1.64
N ARG A 44 16.78 8.75 1.49
CA ARG A 44 17.60 8.86 0.29
C ARG A 44 16.91 8.19 -0.87
N ARG A 45 16.70 8.94 -1.94
CA ARG A 45 16.16 8.46 -3.21
C ARG A 45 17.28 7.82 -4.04
N GLU A 46 16.98 6.68 -4.66
CA GLU A 46 17.94 5.91 -5.45
C GLU A 46 17.26 5.27 -6.67
N SER A 47 18.05 4.95 -7.70
CA SER A 47 17.64 4.01 -8.75
C SER A 47 17.94 2.60 -8.26
N PHE A 48 16.92 1.90 -7.77
CA PHE A 48 17.10 0.58 -7.13
C PHE A 48 17.27 -0.56 -8.13
N TYR A 49 16.66 -0.42 -9.29
CA TYR A 49 16.68 -1.40 -10.36
C TYR A 49 16.83 -0.70 -11.71
N PRO A 50 17.31 -1.38 -12.76
CA PRO A 50 17.26 -0.83 -14.11
C PRO A 50 15.80 -0.53 -14.48
N LYS A 51 15.50 0.72 -14.76
CA LYS A 51 14.13 1.19 -15.05
C LYS A 51 13.55 0.54 -16.31
N GLU A 52 14.40 0.18 -17.25
CA GLU A 52 14.05 -0.52 -18.50
C GLU A 52 13.56 -1.94 -18.19
N ASP A 53 14.13 -2.62 -17.17
CA ASP A 53 13.70 -3.94 -16.75
C ASP A 53 12.32 -3.89 -16.10
N ILE A 54 12.06 -2.85 -15.26
CA ILE A 54 10.74 -2.61 -14.67
C ILE A 54 9.71 -2.37 -15.79
N LEU A 55 10.03 -1.49 -16.76
CA LEU A 55 9.13 -1.17 -17.87
C LEU A 55 8.86 -2.41 -18.75
N SER A 56 9.89 -3.21 -19.00
CA SER A 56 9.75 -4.48 -19.75
C SER A 56 8.83 -5.46 -19.04
N ASP A 57 8.94 -5.56 -17.71
CA ASP A 57 8.11 -6.46 -16.90
C ASP A 57 6.65 -6.01 -16.89
N ILE A 58 6.39 -4.70 -16.77
CA ILE A 58 5.05 -4.12 -16.93
C ILE A 58 4.47 -4.47 -18.31
N GLY A 59 5.25 -4.31 -19.38
CA GLY A 59 4.82 -4.61 -20.74
C GLY A 59 4.45 -6.07 -20.96
N LYS A 60 5.21 -7.00 -20.37
CA LYS A 60 4.86 -8.43 -20.38
C LYS A 60 3.54 -8.69 -19.67
N ALA A 61 3.35 -8.11 -18.48
CA ALA A 61 2.12 -8.26 -17.71
C ALA A 61 0.90 -7.69 -18.47
N VAL A 62 1.00 -6.48 -19.01
CA VAL A 62 -0.09 -5.86 -19.80
C VAL A 62 -0.45 -6.68 -21.02
N LYS A 63 0.55 -7.29 -21.69
CA LYS A 63 0.30 -8.14 -22.85
C LYS A 63 -0.42 -9.44 -22.50
N VAL A 64 -0.05 -10.08 -21.39
CA VAL A 64 -0.65 -11.35 -20.94
C VAL A 64 -2.08 -11.13 -20.43
N ILE A 65 -2.30 -10.12 -19.58
CA ILE A 65 -3.59 -9.84 -18.94
C ILE A 65 -4.60 -9.26 -19.95
N ASN A 66 -4.15 -8.61 -21.00
CA ASN A 66 -4.90 -7.70 -21.87
C ASN A 66 -5.23 -6.37 -21.16
N SER A 67 -4.87 -5.26 -21.78
CA SER A 67 -5.05 -3.90 -21.24
C SER A 67 -6.50 -3.60 -20.82
N ALA A 68 -7.49 -4.16 -21.51
CA ALA A 68 -8.93 -4.01 -21.19
C ALA A 68 -9.32 -4.60 -19.82
N ASN A 69 -8.48 -5.45 -19.25
CA ASN A 69 -8.68 -6.07 -17.93
C ASN A 69 -7.89 -5.38 -16.81
N ILE A 70 -7.29 -4.22 -17.08
CA ILE A 70 -6.52 -3.44 -16.12
C ILE A 70 -7.16 -2.06 -16.01
N ASP A 71 -7.67 -1.72 -14.83
CA ASP A 71 -8.28 -0.41 -14.57
C ASP A 71 -7.22 0.64 -14.23
N TYR A 72 -6.13 0.24 -13.55
CA TYR A 72 -4.98 1.09 -13.21
C TYR A 72 -3.67 0.32 -13.25
N ILE A 73 -2.60 0.96 -13.74
CA ILE A 73 -1.22 0.60 -13.40
C ILE A 73 -0.89 1.36 -12.12
N THR A 74 -0.58 0.64 -11.03
CA THR A 74 -0.42 1.24 -9.71
C THR A 74 1.00 1.08 -9.21
N PHE A 75 1.72 2.18 -9.08
CA PHE A 75 3.00 2.17 -8.37
C PHE A 75 2.72 2.11 -6.87
N VAL A 76 2.97 0.96 -6.30
CA VAL A 76 2.80 0.66 -4.87
C VAL A 76 3.95 -0.22 -4.46
N GLY A 77 4.83 0.27 -3.61
CA GLY A 77 6.04 -0.46 -3.29
C GLY A 77 5.84 -1.51 -2.19
N ASP A 78 6.80 -2.42 -2.14
CA ASP A 78 7.09 -3.21 -0.95
C ASP A 78 7.68 -2.31 0.16
N GLY A 79 7.35 -1.02 0.15
CA GLY A 79 7.77 0.09 1.00
C GLY A 79 7.22 1.42 0.47
N GLU A 80 8.08 2.43 0.26
CA GLU A 80 7.68 3.76 -0.24
C GLU A 80 8.16 4.01 -1.68
N PRO A 81 7.27 4.01 -2.69
CA PRO A 81 7.67 4.10 -4.09
C PRO A 81 8.34 5.43 -4.47
N THR A 82 8.08 6.53 -3.76
CA THR A 82 8.71 7.84 -4.05
C THR A 82 10.20 7.88 -3.69
N LEU A 83 10.72 6.86 -3.02
CA LEU A 83 12.16 6.66 -2.87
C LEU A 83 12.87 6.31 -4.19
N CYS A 84 12.12 5.77 -5.17
CA CYS A 84 12.67 5.49 -6.50
C CYS A 84 12.85 6.78 -7.31
N LYS A 85 14.09 7.09 -7.71
CA LYS A 85 14.38 8.27 -8.55
C LYS A 85 13.81 8.18 -9.96
N ASP A 86 13.58 6.96 -10.44
CA ASP A 86 13.10 6.72 -11.80
C ASP A 86 11.56 6.70 -11.88
N LEU A 87 10.86 6.99 -10.77
CA LEU A 87 9.40 6.88 -10.69
C LEU A 87 8.71 7.76 -11.72
N GLY A 88 9.10 9.03 -11.86
CA GLY A 88 8.50 9.94 -12.84
C GLY A 88 8.70 9.48 -14.28
N TRP A 89 9.90 8.95 -14.61
CA TRP A 89 10.15 8.37 -15.91
C TRP A 89 9.26 7.14 -16.19
N LEU A 90 9.12 6.26 -15.21
CA LEU A 90 8.26 5.07 -15.31
C LEU A 90 6.78 5.45 -15.53
N ILE A 91 6.26 6.40 -14.76
CA ILE A 91 4.89 6.93 -14.91
C ILE A 91 4.69 7.45 -16.32
N GLY A 92 5.59 8.34 -16.80
CA GLY A 92 5.51 8.92 -18.12
C GLY A 92 5.55 7.86 -19.23
N LYS A 93 6.40 6.83 -19.10
CA LYS A 93 6.47 5.72 -20.07
C LYS A 93 5.23 4.84 -20.07
N CYS A 94 4.66 4.54 -18.90
CA CYS A 94 3.41 3.79 -18.80
C CYS A 94 2.28 4.53 -19.52
N LYS A 95 2.12 5.82 -19.29
CA LYS A 95 1.09 6.64 -19.96
C LYS A 95 1.31 6.76 -21.46
N GLN A 96 2.56 6.83 -21.90
CA GLN A 96 2.89 6.92 -23.32
C GLN A 96 2.60 5.60 -24.07
N GLN A 97 2.83 4.45 -23.44
CA GLN A 97 2.76 3.14 -24.11
C GLN A 97 1.38 2.48 -23.99
N TRP A 98 0.72 2.67 -22.86
CA TRP A 98 -0.54 1.95 -22.59
C TRP A 98 -1.62 2.91 -22.12
N GLN A 99 -2.55 3.30 -22.84
CA GLN A 99 -3.64 4.23 -22.45
C GLN A 99 -4.44 3.76 -21.19
N ILE A 100 -3.71 3.28 -20.19
CA ILE A 100 -4.22 2.81 -18.90
C ILE A 100 -3.92 3.90 -17.86
N PRO A 101 -4.88 4.31 -17.03
CA PRO A 101 -4.65 5.26 -15.96
C PRO A 101 -3.54 4.80 -15.01
N VAL A 102 -2.72 5.75 -14.53
CA VAL A 102 -1.62 5.48 -13.61
C VAL A 102 -1.94 6.05 -12.23
N ALA A 103 -1.84 5.20 -11.21
CA ALA A 103 -1.98 5.58 -9.82
C ALA A 103 -0.67 5.39 -9.05
N VAL A 104 -0.46 6.21 -8.01
CA VAL A 104 0.65 6.05 -7.07
C VAL A 104 0.12 6.02 -5.65
N ILE A 105 0.37 4.93 -4.92
CA ILE A 105 0.07 4.82 -3.50
C ILE A 105 1.36 5.13 -2.73
N THR A 106 1.34 6.19 -1.94
CA THR A 106 2.51 6.69 -1.21
C THR A 106 2.16 6.97 0.25
N ASN A 107 3.13 6.87 1.13
CA ASN A 107 2.95 7.33 2.51
C ASN A 107 2.99 8.86 2.64
N GLY A 108 3.22 9.58 1.55
CA GLY A 108 3.21 11.05 1.50
C GLY A 108 4.42 11.72 2.15
N SER A 109 5.34 10.96 2.73
CA SER A 109 6.44 11.47 3.56
C SER A 109 7.41 12.38 2.84
N LEU A 110 7.60 12.16 1.54
CA LEU A 110 8.61 12.88 0.73
C LEU A 110 8.00 13.96 -0.16
N LEU A 111 6.72 14.25 -0.03
CA LEU A 111 6.05 15.29 -0.83
C LEU A 111 6.56 16.71 -0.55
N PHE A 112 7.29 16.93 0.55
CA PHE A 112 8.02 18.19 0.77
C PHE A 112 9.15 18.40 -0.25
N MET A 113 9.67 17.33 -0.85
CA MET A 113 10.71 17.40 -1.88
C MET A 113 10.11 17.77 -3.24
N LYS A 114 10.60 18.83 -3.86
CA LYS A 114 10.07 19.31 -5.15
C LYS A 114 10.23 18.30 -6.28
N ASP A 115 11.34 17.59 -6.34
CA ASP A 115 11.60 16.56 -7.35
C ASP A 115 10.63 15.37 -7.22
N VAL A 116 10.20 15.02 -6.01
CA VAL A 116 9.16 14.01 -5.79
C VAL A 116 7.82 14.49 -6.34
N ARG A 117 7.43 15.74 -6.07
CA ARG A 117 6.18 16.30 -6.61
C ARG A 117 6.20 16.33 -8.15
N GLN A 118 7.32 16.68 -8.75
CA GLN A 118 7.50 16.66 -10.21
C GLN A 118 7.40 15.25 -10.79
N ASP A 119 7.97 14.23 -10.15
CA ASP A 119 7.86 12.85 -10.58
C ASP A 119 6.40 12.35 -10.63
N LEU A 120 5.56 12.87 -9.74
CA LEU A 120 4.14 12.49 -9.63
C LEU A 120 3.21 13.26 -10.57
N GLU A 121 3.67 14.35 -11.19
CA GLU A 121 2.84 15.28 -11.97
C GLU A 121 2.07 14.58 -13.10
N SER A 122 2.68 13.59 -13.73
CA SER A 122 2.06 12.86 -14.86
C SER A 122 1.09 11.76 -14.44
N SER A 123 0.99 11.41 -13.16
CA SER A 123 0.03 10.39 -12.70
C SER A 123 -1.41 10.90 -12.76
N ASP A 124 -2.39 9.99 -12.86
CA ASP A 124 -3.81 10.35 -12.89
C ASP A 124 -4.38 10.47 -11.47
N VAL A 125 -3.87 9.63 -10.56
CA VAL A 125 -4.30 9.58 -9.16
C VAL A 125 -3.09 9.38 -8.26
N VAL A 126 -2.98 10.16 -7.20
CA VAL A 126 -2.05 9.93 -6.09
C VAL A 126 -2.85 9.66 -4.82
N LEU A 127 -2.47 8.59 -4.12
CA LEU A 127 -3.11 8.19 -2.86
C LEU A 127 -2.11 8.37 -1.70
N PRO A 128 -1.99 9.58 -1.14
CA PRO A 128 -1.13 9.79 0.01
C PRO A 128 -1.83 9.34 1.30
N THR A 129 -1.04 8.93 2.30
CA THR A 129 -1.51 8.61 3.64
C THR A 129 -1.40 9.84 4.56
N LEU A 130 -2.42 10.05 5.40
CA LEU A 130 -2.43 11.07 6.45
C LEU A 130 -3.14 10.51 7.70
N ASP A 131 -2.40 9.79 8.54
CA ASP A 131 -2.93 9.04 9.69
C ASP A 131 -2.91 9.83 11.00
N ALA A 132 -2.27 10.96 11.03
CA ALA A 132 -2.05 11.78 12.23
C ALA A 132 -2.39 13.25 11.95
N GLY A 133 -2.77 13.96 12.99
CA GLY A 133 -2.94 15.42 12.99
C GLY A 133 -1.96 16.13 13.93
N SER A 134 -1.01 15.38 14.54
CA SER A 134 0.00 15.92 15.46
C SER A 134 1.29 15.11 15.41
N GLU A 135 2.40 15.74 15.81
CA GLU A 135 3.72 15.10 15.84
C GLU A 135 3.74 13.85 16.72
N ASP A 136 3.11 13.87 17.89
CA ASP A 136 3.12 12.75 18.84
C ASP A 136 2.43 11.51 18.25
N VAL A 137 1.26 11.67 17.62
CA VAL A 137 0.54 10.60 16.95
C VAL A 137 1.35 10.12 15.74
N PHE A 138 1.90 11.02 14.95
CA PHE A 138 2.73 10.71 13.80
C PHE A 138 3.95 9.85 14.16
N ARG A 139 4.68 10.23 15.22
CA ARG A 139 5.81 9.45 15.74
C ARG A 139 5.40 8.09 16.29
N THR A 140 4.25 8.00 16.95
CA THR A 140 3.76 6.75 17.52
C THR A 140 3.29 5.78 16.44
N LEU A 141 2.50 6.27 15.48
CA LEU A 141 1.79 5.46 14.49
C LEU A 141 2.64 5.13 13.27
N ASN A 142 3.18 6.16 12.63
CA ASN A 142 3.91 6.04 11.36
C ASN A 142 5.41 5.77 11.57
N ARG A 143 5.99 6.17 12.70
CA ARG A 143 7.42 5.99 13.02
C ARG A 143 8.33 6.41 11.87
N PRO A 144 8.26 7.69 11.45
CA PRO A 144 9.01 8.20 10.32
C PRO A 144 10.53 8.20 10.58
N HIS A 145 11.29 8.33 9.51
CA HIS A 145 12.72 8.66 9.61
C HIS A 145 12.92 9.93 10.46
N GLY A 146 13.98 9.96 11.27
CA GLY A 146 14.20 11.03 12.25
C GLY A 146 14.25 12.45 11.68
N SER A 147 14.56 12.58 10.40
CA SER A 147 14.60 13.88 9.69
C SER A 147 13.24 14.35 9.17
N ILE A 148 12.17 13.58 9.29
CA ILE A 148 10.83 13.95 8.80
C ILE A 148 9.98 14.35 9.99
N GLY A 149 9.54 15.61 10.08
CA GLY A 149 8.56 16.12 11.03
C GLY A 149 7.14 16.09 10.46
N PHE A 150 6.14 16.11 11.33
CA PHE A 150 4.74 16.14 10.94
C PHE A 150 4.41 17.39 10.09
N GLU A 151 4.82 18.56 10.55
CA GLU A 151 4.54 19.83 9.86
C GLU A 151 5.17 19.88 8.46
N GLU A 152 6.40 19.40 8.31
CA GLU A 152 7.08 19.33 7.00
C GLU A 152 6.36 18.38 6.04
N MET A 153 5.98 17.21 6.55
CA MET A 153 5.21 16.22 5.78
C MET A 153 3.84 16.78 5.36
N LEU A 154 3.10 17.41 6.27
CA LEU A 154 1.81 18.02 5.98
C LEU A 154 1.94 19.16 4.97
N GLN A 155 2.91 20.07 5.17
CA GLN A 155 3.17 21.15 4.23
C GLN A 155 3.50 20.63 2.83
N GLY A 156 4.26 19.53 2.74
CA GLY A 156 4.55 18.86 1.47
C GLY A 156 3.29 18.37 0.75
N GLN A 157 2.33 17.79 1.46
CA GLN A 157 1.03 17.38 0.89
C GLN A 157 0.20 18.60 0.44
N VAL A 158 0.19 19.68 1.21
CA VAL A 158 -0.48 20.94 0.88
C VAL A 158 0.12 21.58 -0.38
N ASP A 159 1.44 21.61 -0.49
CA ASP A 159 2.13 22.17 -1.66
C ASP A 159 1.92 21.29 -2.89
N PHE A 160 1.93 19.95 -2.72
CA PHE A 160 1.57 19.03 -3.78
C PHE A 160 0.17 19.29 -4.32
N ARG A 161 -0.84 19.52 -3.46
CA ARG A 161 -2.20 19.86 -3.92
C ARG A 161 -2.25 21.13 -4.78
N LYS A 162 -1.43 22.12 -4.47
CA LYS A 162 -1.39 23.39 -5.24
C LYS A 162 -0.78 23.20 -6.64
N GLU A 163 0.19 22.30 -6.77
CA GLU A 163 0.93 22.04 -8.00
C GLU A 163 0.31 20.96 -8.88
N TYR A 164 -0.38 19.98 -8.28
CA TYR A 164 -0.88 18.78 -8.94
C TYR A 164 -2.30 18.96 -9.48
N SER A 165 -2.47 18.72 -10.78
CA SER A 165 -3.76 18.81 -11.47
C SER A 165 -4.57 17.51 -11.47
N GLY A 166 -3.96 16.39 -11.13
CA GLY A 166 -4.63 15.09 -11.03
C GLY A 166 -5.45 14.94 -9.76
N LYS A 167 -5.89 13.72 -9.47
CA LYS A 167 -6.74 13.43 -8.31
C LYS A 167 -5.91 13.03 -7.10
N ILE A 168 -6.21 13.62 -5.95
CA ILE A 168 -5.67 13.22 -4.64
C ILE A 168 -6.75 12.46 -3.88
N TRP A 169 -6.52 11.17 -3.65
CA TRP A 169 -7.37 10.31 -2.84
C TRP A 169 -6.66 10.00 -1.52
N LEU A 170 -6.96 10.77 -0.50
CA LEU A 170 -6.31 10.66 0.80
C LEU A 170 -6.77 9.40 1.54
N GLU A 171 -5.83 8.67 2.13
CA GLU A 171 -6.11 7.52 2.98
C GLU A 171 -5.78 7.83 4.44
N VAL A 172 -6.69 7.50 5.34
CA VAL A 172 -6.54 7.62 6.79
C VAL A 172 -6.66 6.22 7.40
N MET A 173 -5.58 5.67 7.92
CA MET A 173 -5.58 4.41 8.66
C MET A 173 -5.94 4.69 10.11
N LEU A 174 -7.10 4.20 10.57
CA LEU A 174 -7.51 4.30 11.96
C LEU A 174 -7.09 3.07 12.77
N VAL A 175 -6.43 3.33 13.88
CA VAL A 175 -5.91 2.30 14.81
C VAL A 175 -6.45 2.56 16.21
N LYS A 176 -7.06 1.52 16.81
CA LYS A 176 -7.65 1.57 18.15
C LYS A 176 -6.67 2.11 19.19
N ASP A 177 -7.14 3.03 20.02
CA ASP A 177 -6.42 3.64 21.14
C ASP A 177 -5.13 4.41 20.73
N VAL A 178 -4.95 4.70 19.43
CA VAL A 178 -3.78 5.43 18.92
C VAL A 178 -4.20 6.75 18.28
N ASN A 179 -5.07 6.72 17.27
CA ASN A 179 -5.52 7.91 16.54
C ASN A 179 -7.05 7.99 16.38
N ASP A 180 -7.80 7.19 17.12
CA ASP A 180 -9.26 7.12 17.04
C ASP A 180 -10.00 7.94 18.12
N SER A 181 -9.29 8.67 19.00
CA SER A 181 -9.91 9.60 19.94
C SER A 181 -10.56 10.80 19.25
N ASP A 182 -11.56 11.46 19.87
CA ASP A 182 -12.17 12.68 19.31
C ASP A 182 -11.12 13.75 19.03
N LYS A 183 -10.16 13.93 19.94
CA LYS A 183 -9.05 14.88 19.77
C LYS A 183 -8.27 14.54 18.51
N SER A 184 -7.81 13.31 18.37
CA SER A 184 -7.00 12.88 17.21
C SER A 184 -7.79 13.00 15.91
N LEU A 185 -9.06 12.61 15.89
CA LEU A 185 -9.93 12.74 14.73
C LEU A 185 -10.11 14.21 14.30
N MET A 186 -10.28 15.14 15.26
CA MET A 186 -10.38 16.57 14.96
C MET A 186 -9.06 17.11 14.40
N GLU A 187 -7.93 16.77 15.00
CA GLU A 187 -6.60 17.16 14.51
C GLU A 187 -6.33 16.63 13.08
N ILE A 188 -6.69 15.38 12.80
CA ILE A 188 -6.59 14.80 11.44
C ILE A 188 -7.50 15.57 10.48
N ASN A 189 -8.74 15.88 10.87
CA ASN A 189 -9.67 16.64 10.04
C ASN A 189 -9.15 18.04 9.69
N ASP A 190 -8.49 18.71 10.62
CA ASP A 190 -7.90 20.02 10.37
C ASP A 190 -6.71 19.95 9.40
N ALA A 191 -5.94 18.85 9.43
CA ALA A 191 -4.92 18.56 8.43
C ALA A 191 -5.54 18.22 7.05
N ILE A 192 -6.60 17.42 7.00
CA ILE A 192 -7.35 17.09 5.78
C ILE A 192 -7.87 18.37 5.10
N LYS A 193 -8.44 19.32 5.87
CA LYS A 193 -8.92 20.60 5.34
C LYS A 193 -7.83 21.45 4.69
N GLN A 194 -6.58 21.32 5.14
CA GLN A 194 -5.44 22.00 4.53
C GLN A 194 -5.03 21.35 3.21
N VAL A 195 -5.00 19.99 3.16
CA VAL A 195 -4.64 19.23 1.95
C VAL A 195 -5.68 19.35 0.85
N LYS A 196 -6.96 19.43 1.19
CA LYS A 196 -8.12 19.51 0.26
C LYS A 196 -8.11 18.37 -0.77
N PRO A 197 -8.18 17.12 -0.34
CA PRO A 197 -8.20 15.98 -1.24
C PRO A 197 -9.51 15.90 -2.03
N ASP A 198 -9.50 15.21 -3.20
CA ASP A 198 -10.71 14.94 -3.99
C ASP A 198 -11.56 13.82 -3.35
N ARG A 199 -10.94 12.90 -2.60
CA ARG A 199 -11.62 11.83 -1.85
C ARG A 199 -10.86 11.54 -0.57
N ILE A 200 -11.59 11.05 0.43
CA ILE A 200 -11.04 10.57 1.70
C ILE A 200 -11.48 9.12 1.85
N TYR A 201 -10.53 8.25 2.15
CA TYR A 201 -10.77 6.85 2.48
C TYR A 201 -10.39 6.58 3.92
N ILE A 202 -11.29 5.99 4.69
CA ILE A 202 -10.95 5.41 5.99
C ILE A 202 -10.59 3.95 5.78
N SER A 203 -9.43 3.55 6.27
CA SER A 203 -8.99 2.16 6.35
C SER A 203 -8.71 1.76 7.79
N VAL A 204 -8.75 0.47 8.06
CA VAL A 204 -8.42 -0.12 9.36
C VAL A 204 -7.48 -1.31 9.16
N PRO A 205 -6.71 -1.70 10.19
CA PRO A 205 -5.85 -2.88 10.10
C PRO A 205 -6.70 -4.16 9.94
N ILE A 206 -6.88 -4.62 8.71
CA ILE A 206 -7.61 -5.87 8.39
C ILE A 206 -6.68 -7.08 8.21
N ARG A 207 -5.36 -6.87 8.22
CA ARG A 207 -4.33 -7.90 8.08
C ARG A 207 -3.36 -7.88 9.25
N PRO A 208 -2.62 -8.98 9.48
CA PRO A 208 -1.62 -9.03 10.55
C PRO A 208 -0.66 -7.83 10.50
N PRO A 209 -0.61 -7.01 11.56
CA PRO A 209 0.20 -5.79 11.59
C PRO A 209 1.65 -6.05 11.97
N ALA A 210 2.53 -5.08 11.69
CA ALA A 210 3.95 -5.13 12.05
C ALA A 210 4.20 -5.18 13.56
N LYS A 211 3.31 -4.55 14.35
CA LYS A 211 3.40 -4.55 15.81
C LYS A 211 2.27 -5.37 16.41
N PRO A 212 2.57 -6.37 17.26
CA PRO A 212 1.54 -7.11 17.99
C PRO A 212 0.63 -6.16 18.79
N GLY A 213 -0.66 -6.50 18.87
CA GLY A 213 -1.65 -5.72 19.61
C GLY A 213 -2.28 -4.54 18.87
N VAL A 214 -1.81 -4.20 17.68
CA VAL A 214 -2.50 -3.24 16.81
C VAL A 214 -3.83 -3.84 16.35
N ARG A 215 -4.92 -3.08 16.52
CA ARG A 215 -6.29 -3.51 16.24
C ARG A 215 -7.08 -2.41 15.53
N PRO A 216 -8.14 -2.76 14.76
CA PRO A 216 -9.08 -1.78 14.27
C PRO A 216 -9.83 -1.11 15.42
N PRO A 217 -10.30 0.14 15.23
CA PRO A 217 -11.20 0.80 16.16
C PRO A 217 -12.50 0.05 16.35
N GLU A 218 -13.20 0.34 17.45
CA GLU A 218 -14.58 -0.09 17.61
C GLU A 218 -15.49 0.58 16.54
N PRO A 219 -16.57 -0.08 16.09
CA PRO A 219 -17.45 0.47 15.05
C PRO A 219 -17.95 1.90 15.33
N GLY A 220 -18.26 2.21 16.58
CA GLY A 220 -18.68 3.56 17.00
C GLY A 220 -17.61 4.63 16.74
N ARG A 221 -16.32 4.27 16.76
CA ARG A 221 -15.23 5.22 16.44
C ARG A 221 -15.11 5.48 14.94
N ILE A 222 -15.44 4.50 14.12
CA ILE A 222 -15.49 4.67 12.66
C ILE A 222 -16.66 5.58 12.30
N ILE A 223 -17.85 5.37 12.90
CA ILE A 223 -19.01 6.26 12.72
C ILE A 223 -18.62 7.68 13.15
N ARG A 224 -17.94 7.85 14.28
CA ARG A 224 -17.49 9.16 14.76
C ARG A 224 -16.52 9.84 13.78
N ALA A 225 -15.64 9.09 13.14
CA ALA A 225 -14.75 9.61 12.10
C ALA A 225 -15.55 10.11 10.88
N HIS A 226 -16.62 9.40 10.47
CA HIS A 226 -17.53 9.86 9.42
C HIS A 226 -18.20 11.20 9.77
N GLU A 227 -18.68 11.34 11.00
CA GLU A 227 -19.29 12.60 11.45
C GLU A 227 -18.31 13.78 11.38
N ILE A 228 -17.03 13.54 11.70
CA ILE A 228 -16.00 14.59 11.76
C ILE A 228 -15.45 14.91 10.37
N PHE A 229 -15.13 13.90 9.55
CA PHE A 229 -14.49 14.08 8.25
C PHE A 229 -15.49 14.42 7.14
N GLY A 230 -16.78 14.14 7.33
CA GLY A 230 -17.83 14.39 6.33
C GLY A 230 -17.91 13.27 5.29
N THR A 231 -17.91 13.62 4.00
CA THR A 231 -18.05 12.63 2.93
C THR A 231 -16.79 11.81 2.76
N ILE A 232 -16.85 10.55 3.17
CA ILE A 232 -15.75 9.60 3.09
C ILE A 232 -16.20 8.27 2.50
N LEU A 233 -15.24 7.47 2.09
CA LEU A 233 -15.43 6.10 1.59
C LEU A 233 -14.74 5.12 2.55
N ASP A 234 -15.47 4.08 2.95
CA ASP A 234 -14.94 3.06 3.84
C ASP A 234 -14.15 1.99 3.09
N LEU A 235 -13.00 1.64 3.65
CA LEU A 235 -12.20 0.49 3.29
C LEU A 235 -12.05 -0.45 4.50
N THR A 236 -13.11 -0.56 5.29
CA THR A 236 -13.11 -1.34 6.53
C THR A 236 -13.42 -2.82 6.30
N ASP A 237 -14.04 -3.14 5.16
CA ASP A 237 -14.33 -4.51 4.77
C ASP A 237 -13.15 -5.18 4.08
N TYR A 238 -13.18 -6.51 4.00
CA TYR A 238 -12.21 -7.29 3.23
C TYR A 238 -12.40 -7.09 1.73
N GLU A 239 -11.31 -7.22 0.96
CA GLU A 239 -11.41 -7.19 -0.48
C GLU A 239 -12.32 -8.30 -0.99
N SER A 240 -13.24 -7.92 -1.88
CA SER A 240 -14.01 -8.83 -2.70
C SER A 240 -13.49 -8.73 -4.14
N GLY A 241 -13.32 -9.86 -4.80
CA GLY A 241 -12.87 -9.93 -6.19
C GLY A 241 -11.77 -10.98 -6.40
N GLU A 242 -11.53 -11.25 -7.66
CA GLU A 242 -10.58 -12.27 -8.06
C GLU A 242 -9.21 -11.68 -8.32
N PHE A 243 -8.16 -12.35 -7.83
CA PHE A 243 -6.78 -12.06 -8.24
C PHE A 243 -6.58 -12.53 -9.69
N GLY A 244 -5.82 -11.79 -10.47
CA GLY A 244 -5.39 -12.26 -11.79
C GLY A 244 -4.18 -13.18 -11.65
N PHE A 245 -4.29 -14.38 -12.23
CA PHE A 245 -3.27 -15.41 -12.10
C PHE A 245 -2.51 -15.70 -13.40
N ASP A 246 -2.93 -15.10 -14.51
CA ASP A 246 -2.40 -15.38 -15.86
C ASP A 246 -0.89 -15.09 -16.00
N ASN A 247 -0.32 -14.31 -15.09
CA ASN A 247 1.10 -13.96 -15.07
C ASN A 247 1.99 -14.94 -14.30
N TYR A 248 1.42 -15.96 -13.67
CA TYR A 248 2.16 -16.90 -12.83
C TYR A 248 2.21 -18.27 -13.47
N PRO A 249 3.36 -18.97 -13.43
CA PRO A 249 3.51 -20.29 -14.04
C PRO A 249 2.81 -21.41 -13.27
N ASP A 250 2.63 -21.26 -11.96
CA ASP A 250 2.07 -22.26 -11.05
C ASP A 250 1.51 -21.61 -9.77
N ALA A 251 0.71 -22.38 -9.01
CA ALA A 251 0.08 -21.91 -7.78
C ALA A 251 1.11 -21.53 -6.71
N ARG A 252 2.21 -22.28 -6.56
CA ARG A 252 3.25 -22.01 -5.57
C ARG A 252 3.89 -20.63 -5.80
N THR A 253 4.22 -20.32 -7.05
CA THR A 253 4.76 -19.01 -7.44
C THR A 253 3.74 -17.89 -7.19
N ALA A 254 2.49 -18.08 -7.60
CA ALA A 254 1.42 -17.11 -7.38
C ALA A 254 1.23 -16.80 -5.88
N ILE A 255 1.09 -17.83 -5.05
CA ILE A 255 0.95 -17.69 -3.59
C ILE A 255 2.16 -16.96 -2.99
N THR A 256 3.38 -17.34 -3.36
CA THR A 256 4.61 -16.73 -2.84
C THR A 256 4.69 -15.24 -3.17
N GLU A 257 4.46 -14.89 -4.43
CA GLU A 257 4.56 -13.50 -4.91
C GLU A 257 3.46 -12.61 -4.34
N ILE A 258 2.22 -13.11 -4.28
CA ILE A 258 1.10 -12.35 -3.72
C ILE A 258 1.27 -12.20 -2.21
N CYS A 259 1.52 -13.28 -1.46
CA CYS A 259 1.73 -13.23 -0.01
C CYS A 259 2.87 -12.29 0.40
N SER A 260 3.90 -12.15 -0.43
CA SER A 260 5.04 -11.25 -0.17
C SER A 260 4.65 -9.77 -0.12
N ARG A 261 3.51 -9.39 -0.73
CA ARG A 261 3.03 -8.01 -0.81
C ARG A 261 1.66 -7.82 -0.15
N HIS A 262 0.93 -8.90 -0.06
CA HIS A 262 -0.47 -8.92 0.34
C HIS A 262 -0.74 -10.22 1.12
N PRO A 263 -0.65 -10.21 2.45
CA PRO A 263 -0.97 -11.38 3.25
C PRO A 263 -2.31 -11.98 2.83
N LEU A 264 -2.33 -13.23 2.41
CA LEU A 264 -3.53 -13.91 1.95
C LEU A 264 -4.26 -14.56 3.13
N ARG A 265 -5.58 -14.48 3.14
CA ARG A 265 -6.37 -15.40 3.94
C ARG A 265 -6.15 -16.82 3.42
N GLU A 266 -6.17 -17.82 4.29
CA GLU A 266 -5.93 -19.21 3.86
C GLU A 266 -6.92 -19.66 2.79
N GLU A 267 -8.19 -19.25 2.87
CA GLU A 267 -9.19 -19.53 1.84
C GLU A 267 -8.80 -18.96 0.46
N GLN A 268 -8.29 -17.72 0.41
CA GLN A 268 -7.83 -17.11 -0.84
C GLN A 268 -6.65 -17.88 -1.46
N ALA A 269 -5.74 -18.37 -0.62
CA ALA A 269 -4.63 -19.18 -1.10
C ALA A 269 -5.10 -20.55 -1.66
N ARG A 270 -6.09 -21.17 -1.01
CA ARG A 270 -6.71 -22.41 -1.52
C ARG A 270 -7.45 -22.19 -2.84
N ASP A 271 -8.13 -21.06 -3.01
CA ASP A 271 -8.74 -20.69 -4.29
C ASP A 271 -7.70 -20.54 -5.41
N ILE A 272 -6.47 -20.07 -5.09
CA ILE A 272 -5.37 -20.04 -6.04
C ILE A 272 -4.97 -21.46 -6.46
N GLU A 273 -4.79 -22.39 -5.53
CA GLU A 273 -4.48 -23.79 -5.85
C GLU A 273 -5.55 -24.40 -6.80
N LEU A 274 -6.84 -24.19 -6.48
CA LEU A 274 -7.94 -24.70 -7.29
C LEU A 274 -7.92 -24.18 -8.72
N ARG A 275 -7.60 -22.91 -8.92
CA ARG A 275 -7.53 -22.28 -10.25
C ARG A 275 -6.40 -22.82 -11.11
N PHE A 276 -5.29 -23.20 -10.52
CA PHE A 276 -4.20 -23.89 -11.22
C PHE A 276 -4.46 -25.39 -11.37
N SER A 277 -5.60 -25.91 -10.88
CA SER A 277 -5.84 -27.36 -10.79
C SER A 277 -4.75 -28.10 -10.01
N GLU A 278 -4.20 -27.44 -9.01
CA GLU A 278 -3.14 -27.95 -8.14
C GLU A 278 -3.68 -28.10 -6.71
N SER A 279 -3.01 -28.90 -5.90
CA SER A 279 -3.31 -29.08 -4.47
C SER A 279 -2.08 -29.44 -3.68
N GLY A 280 -2.07 -29.12 -2.38
CA GLY A 280 -0.99 -29.47 -1.46
C GLY A 280 0.20 -28.51 -1.48
N ASN A 281 0.19 -27.47 -2.29
CA ASN A 281 1.25 -26.45 -2.29
C ASN A 281 1.31 -25.74 -0.94
N ILE A 282 0.15 -25.32 -0.40
CA ILE A 282 0.06 -24.61 0.89
C ILE A 282 0.62 -25.50 2.00
N ASP A 283 0.21 -26.77 2.08
CA ASP A 283 0.67 -27.69 3.11
C ASP A 283 2.17 -27.96 3.00
N SER A 284 2.69 -28.08 1.77
CA SER A 284 4.13 -28.17 1.50
C SER A 284 4.88 -26.92 1.95
N MET A 285 4.36 -25.72 1.62
CA MET A 285 4.98 -24.44 1.96
C MET A 285 4.92 -24.14 3.47
N LEU A 286 3.91 -24.62 4.18
CA LEU A 286 3.85 -24.58 5.64
C LEU A 286 4.86 -25.55 6.26
N SER A 287 4.99 -26.77 5.68
CA SER A 287 5.90 -27.80 6.16
C SER A 287 7.39 -27.44 5.94
N ASP A 288 7.72 -26.83 4.79
CA ASP A 288 9.09 -26.40 4.48
C ASP A 288 9.46 -25.04 5.11
N GLY A 289 8.50 -24.39 5.78
CA GLY A 289 8.70 -23.12 6.48
C GLY A 289 8.79 -21.90 5.55
N SER A 290 8.45 -22.02 4.27
CA SER A 290 8.39 -20.86 3.37
C SER A 290 7.20 -19.96 3.64
N LEU A 291 6.10 -20.53 4.12
CA LEU A 291 4.93 -19.82 4.65
C LEU A 291 4.71 -20.15 6.13
N VAL A 292 4.07 -19.22 6.83
CA VAL A 292 3.62 -19.40 8.21
C VAL A 292 2.17 -18.98 8.32
N ARG A 293 1.37 -19.73 9.09
CA ARG A 293 -0.01 -19.40 9.42
C ARG A 293 -0.03 -18.50 10.65
N VAL A 294 -0.74 -17.37 10.54
CA VAL A 294 -0.95 -16.41 11.64
C VAL A 294 -2.44 -16.15 11.80
N GLU A 295 -2.95 -16.25 13.01
CA GLU A 295 -4.32 -15.83 13.30
C GLU A 295 -4.38 -14.33 13.59
N TYR A 296 -5.30 -13.64 12.90
CA TYR A 296 -5.62 -12.25 13.15
C TYR A 296 -7.11 -12.02 13.00
N GLN A 297 -7.76 -11.44 14.02
CA GLN A 297 -9.21 -11.22 14.06
C GLN A 297 -10.04 -12.50 13.78
N ASN A 298 -9.64 -13.61 14.37
CA ASN A 298 -10.24 -14.94 14.21
C ASN A 298 -10.20 -15.47 12.76
N MET A 299 -9.27 -15.00 11.95
CA MET A 299 -9.06 -15.46 10.59
C MET A 299 -7.62 -15.93 10.39
N PRO A 300 -7.42 -17.10 9.74
CA PRO A 300 -6.08 -17.58 9.39
C PRO A 300 -5.54 -16.85 8.17
N TYR A 301 -4.36 -16.27 8.31
CA TYR A 301 -3.58 -15.65 7.26
C TYR A 301 -2.31 -16.44 6.98
N LEU A 302 -1.89 -16.44 5.74
CA LEU A 302 -0.61 -16.98 5.28
C LEU A 302 0.34 -15.82 4.99
N LEU A 303 1.54 -15.89 5.58
CA LEU A 303 2.60 -14.90 5.41
C LEU A 303 3.91 -15.62 5.07
N PRO A 304 4.81 -15.00 4.29
CA PRO A 304 6.16 -15.50 4.14
C PRO A 304 6.88 -15.51 5.50
N ALA A 305 7.60 -16.59 5.80
CA ALA A 305 8.31 -16.75 7.08
C ALA A 305 9.29 -15.60 7.39
N LYS A 306 9.85 -14.96 6.36
CA LYS A 306 10.69 -13.76 6.51
C LYS A 306 10.01 -12.58 7.22
N PHE A 307 8.66 -12.56 7.27
CA PHE A 307 7.92 -11.52 7.99
C PHE A 307 7.75 -11.82 9.48
N ILE A 308 7.94 -13.07 9.92
CA ILE A 308 7.71 -13.53 11.30
C ILE A 308 8.97 -13.42 12.18
N GLY A 309 10.16 -13.49 11.63
CA GLY A 309 11.39 -13.22 12.39
C GLY A 309 11.41 -11.87 13.11
N ILE A 310 10.34 -11.10 12.97
CA ILE A 310 10.08 -9.77 13.49
C ILE A 310 8.97 -9.78 14.55
N LEU A 311 8.10 -10.81 14.57
CA LEU A 311 7.00 -10.94 15.54
C LEU A 311 7.41 -11.71 16.82
N SER A 312 8.59 -12.34 16.82
CA SER A 312 9.08 -13.23 17.91
C SER A 312 10.25 -12.64 18.71
N LYS A 313 10.50 -11.32 18.66
CA LYS A 313 11.46 -10.64 19.52
C LYS A 313 10.82 -9.52 20.31
#